data_dce8f90d3a4c1a2b3c9231e7dce498c4
#
_entry.id   dce8f90d3a4c1a2b3c9231e7dce498c4
#
_cell.length_a   1.000
_cell.length_b   1.000
_cell.length_c   1.000
_cell.angle_alpha   90.00
_cell.angle_beta   90.00
_cell.angle_gamma   90.00
#
_symmetry.space_group_name_H-M   'P 1'
#
loop_
_entity.id
_entity.type
_entity.pdbx_description
1 polymer ?
#
loop_
_entity_poly.entity_id
_entity_poly.type
_entity_poly.pdbx_seq_one_letter_code
_entity_poly.pdbx_strand_id
1 'polypeptide(L)'
;MSDTVLVTGAGGFVGSAIVRCLLDADFSVRALVRPDSRRENLDGLDIEFTTGDIRDRASLDRAMQDCGGVFHAAADYRMWARHPSEIYVTNVRGSRNVVLAAARAGVQRMVYTSSVATLGLQEDGAPADEEA
;
A
#
# COMPACT_ATOMS: atom_id res chain seq x y z
N MET A 1 16.11 15.18 3.23
CA MET A 1 15.07 14.13 3.36
C MET A 1 14.01 14.43 2.33
N SER A 2 13.60 13.46 1.56
CA SER A 2 12.54 13.68 0.55
C SER A 2 11.17 13.70 1.24
N ASP A 3 10.35 14.70 0.90
CA ASP A 3 8.97 14.81 1.38
C ASP A 3 7.99 14.02 0.49
N THR A 4 8.52 13.31 -0.52
CA THR A 4 7.69 12.47 -1.40
C THR A 4 7.35 11.16 -0.73
N VAL A 5 6.06 10.85 -0.69
CA VAL A 5 5.52 9.62 -0.11
C VAL A 5 4.85 8.80 -1.20
N LEU A 6 5.29 7.54 -1.36
CA LEU A 6 4.63 6.58 -2.24
C LEU A 6 3.42 5.99 -1.53
N VAL A 7 2.28 5.94 -2.23
CA VAL A 7 1.08 5.24 -1.76
C VAL A 7 0.73 4.11 -2.72
N THR A 8 0.78 2.87 -2.25
CA THR A 8 0.24 1.72 -2.99
C THR A 8 -1.24 1.55 -2.66
N GLY A 9 -2.03 1.09 -3.61
CA GLY A 9 -3.49 1.02 -3.41
C GLY A 9 -4.16 2.39 -3.34
N ALA A 10 -3.50 3.42 -3.87
CA ALA A 10 -3.94 4.82 -3.80
C ALA A 10 -5.36 5.07 -4.33
N GLY A 11 -5.78 4.34 -5.38
CA GLY A 11 -7.12 4.46 -5.97
C GLY A 11 -8.24 3.79 -5.17
N GLY A 12 -7.91 3.01 -4.14
CA GLY A 12 -8.87 2.33 -3.29
C GLY A 12 -9.48 3.25 -2.23
N PHE A 13 -10.42 2.71 -1.45
CA PHE A 13 -11.13 3.45 -0.40
C PHE A 13 -10.15 4.00 0.67
N VAL A 14 -9.36 3.12 1.29
CA VAL A 14 -8.38 3.52 2.31
C VAL A 14 -7.23 4.31 1.68
N GLY A 15 -6.69 3.83 0.56
CA GLY A 15 -5.55 4.47 -0.10
C GLY A 15 -5.84 5.90 -0.54
N SER A 16 -7.01 6.19 -1.08
CA SER A 16 -7.39 7.55 -1.49
C SER A 16 -7.61 8.50 -0.30
N ALA A 17 -8.05 7.97 0.84
CA ALA A 17 -8.11 8.74 2.08
C ALA A 17 -6.71 9.08 2.61
N ILE A 18 -5.78 8.11 2.56
CA ILE A 18 -4.36 8.35 2.92
C ILE A 18 -3.76 9.45 2.03
N VAL A 19 -4.00 9.38 0.71
CA VAL A 19 -3.51 10.40 -0.22
C VAL A 19 -3.97 11.81 0.18
N ARG A 20 -5.26 11.98 0.48
CA ARG A 20 -5.80 13.27 0.92
C ARG A 20 -5.17 13.76 2.23
N CYS A 21 -5.06 12.88 3.23
CA CYS A 21 -4.42 13.24 4.49
C CYS A 21 -2.95 13.65 4.32
N LEU A 22 -2.23 13.01 3.40
CA LEU A 22 -0.84 13.37 3.11
C LEU A 22 -0.74 14.74 2.43
N LEU A 23 -1.64 15.04 1.49
CA LEU A 23 -1.70 16.36 0.84
C LEU A 23 -2.06 17.46 1.85
N ASP A 24 -3.03 17.19 2.73
CA ASP A 24 -3.42 18.13 3.81
C ASP A 24 -2.27 18.38 4.80
N ALA A 25 -1.31 17.47 4.89
CA ALA A 25 -0.11 17.58 5.70
C ALA A 25 1.13 18.07 4.91
N ASP A 26 0.92 18.66 3.74
CA ASP A 26 1.94 19.26 2.86
C ASP A 26 2.99 18.27 2.34
N PHE A 27 2.69 16.97 2.28
CA PHE A 27 3.55 16.00 1.61
C PHE A 27 3.31 15.97 0.09
N SER A 28 4.37 15.73 -0.67
CA SER A 28 4.27 15.36 -2.07
C SER A 28 3.88 13.89 -2.19
N VAL A 29 2.85 13.58 -2.96
CA VAL A 29 2.33 12.21 -3.07
C VAL A 29 2.61 11.62 -4.44
N ARG A 30 3.16 10.41 -4.44
CA ARG A 30 3.28 9.56 -5.63
C ARG A 30 2.35 8.37 -5.49
N ALA A 31 1.36 8.24 -6.37
CA ALA A 31 0.40 7.14 -6.38
C ALA A 31 0.87 6.02 -7.30
N LEU A 32 1.07 4.81 -6.75
CA LEU A 32 1.30 3.62 -7.54
C LEU A 32 -0.04 3.11 -8.07
N VAL A 33 -0.17 3.06 -9.39
CA VAL A 33 -1.39 2.60 -10.07
C VAL A 33 -1.06 1.56 -11.14
N ARG A 34 -1.90 0.55 -11.28
CA ARG A 34 -1.82 -0.37 -12.42
C ARG A 34 -2.40 0.31 -13.67
N PRO A 35 -2.01 -0.12 -14.89
CA PRO A 35 -2.52 0.49 -16.14
C PRO A 35 -4.05 0.52 -16.23
N ASP A 36 -4.71 -0.51 -15.70
CA ASP A 36 -6.15 -0.73 -15.72
C ASP A 36 -6.88 -0.27 -14.45
N SER A 37 -6.17 0.35 -13.50
CA SER A 37 -6.75 0.79 -12.23
C SER A 37 -7.73 1.94 -12.42
N ARG A 38 -8.80 1.90 -11.67
CA ARG A 38 -9.70 3.05 -11.51
C ARG A 38 -8.98 4.18 -10.75
N ARG A 39 -9.20 5.41 -11.18
CA ARG A 39 -8.54 6.60 -10.63
C ARG A 39 -9.53 7.66 -10.17
N GLU A 40 -10.83 7.38 -10.25
CA GLU A 40 -11.91 8.35 -9.95
C GLU A 40 -11.76 8.93 -8.53
N ASN A 41 -11.30 8.12 -7.58
CA ASN A 41 -11.06 8.57 -6.21
C ASN A 41 -9.88 9.55 -6.07
N LEU A 42 -9.07 9.70 -7.12
CA LEU A 42 -7.89 10.56 -7.17
C LEU A 42 -8.08 11.76 -8.09
N ASP A 43 -9.27 11.91 -8.70
CA ASP A 43 -9.56 13.00 -9.62
C ASP A 43 -9.40 14.36 -8.95
N GLY A 44 -8.74 15.28 -9.64
CA GLY A 44 -8.53 16.65 -9.18
C GLY A 44 -7.48 16.82 -8.08
N LEU A 45 -6.80 15.74 -7.66
CA LEU A 45 -5.71 15.83 -6.69
C LEU A 45 -4.37 16.14 -7.37
N ASP A 46 -3.59 17.02 -6.76
CA ASP A 46 -2.23 17.36 -7.22
C ASP A 46 -1.23 16.31 -6.75
N ILE A 47 -1.14 15.22 -7.51
CA ILE A 47 -0.30 14.06 -7.21
C ILE A 47 0.43 13.56 -8.45
N GLU A 48 1.58 12.91 -8.22
CA GLU A 48 2.31 12.19 -9.26
C GLU A 48 1.74 10.77 -9.41
N PHE A 49 1.48 10.34 -10.64
CA PHE A 49 1.12 8.95 -10.94
C PHE A 49 2.35 8.18 -11.43
N THR A 50 2.57 7.00 -10.86
CA THR A 50 3.56 6.05 -11.37
C THR A 50 2.88 4.72 -11.66
N THR A 51 3.14 4.16 -12.85
CA THR A 51 2.56 2.89 -13.25
C THR A 51 3.40 1.74 -12.72
N GLY A 52 2.75 0.79 -12.04
CA GLY A 52 3.42 -0.39 -11.53
C GLY A 52 2.45 -1.36 -10.86
N ASP A 53 3.00 -2.46 -10.38
CA ASP A 53 2.27 -3.53 -9.69
C ASP A 53 3.14 -4.04 -8.55
N ILE A 54 2.55 -4.25 -7.37
CA ILE A 54 3.30 -4.77 -6.21
C ILE A 54 3.88 -6.16 -6.45
N ARG A 55 3.36 -6.89 -7.43
CA ARG A 55 3.90 -8.19 -7.88
C ARG A 55 5.13 -8.05 -8.78
N ASP A 56 5.39 -6.87 -9.32
CA ASP A 56 6.53 -6.54 -10.18
C ASP A 56 7.57 -5.71 -9.42
N ARG A 57 8.68 -6.37 -9.04
CA ARG A 57 9.76 -5.75 -8.29
C ARG A 57 10.39 -4.56 -9.00
N ALA A 58 10.62 -4.67 -10.31
CA ALA A 58 11.24 -3.60 -11.08
C ALA A 58 10.38 -2.35 -11.13
N SER A 59 9.06 -2.49 -11.17
CA SER A 59 8.14 -1.35 -11.12
C SER A 59 8.19 -0.66 -9.75
N LEU A 60 8.32 -1.42 -8.67
CA LEU A 60 8.46 -0.88 -7.31
C LEU A 60 9.79 -0.15 -7.12
N ASP A 61 10.88 -0.71 -7.60
CA ASP A 61 12.20 -0.06 -7.51
C ASP A 61 12.20 1.31 -8.23
N ARG A 62 11.53 1.42 -9.38
CA ARG A 62 11.35 2.70 -10.06
C ARG A 62 10.43 3.65 -9.29
N ALA A 63 9.31 3.14 -8.78
CA ALA A 63 8.32 3.94 -8.08
C ALA A 63 8.84 4.56 -6.77
N MET A 64 9.78 3.88 -6.10
CA MET A 64 10.33 4.30 -4.82
C MET A 64 11.56 5.19 -4.92
N GLN A 65 12.04 5.48 -6.13
CA GLN A 65 13.16 6.41 -6.29
C GLN A 65 12.84 7.76 -5.66
N ASP A 66 13.76 8.25 -4.82
CA ASP A 66 13.67 9.54 -4.13
C ASP A 66 12.45 9.69 -3.19
N CYS A 67 11.82 8.59 -2.77
CA CYS A 67 10.77 8.62 -1.76
C CYS A 67 11.36 8.56 -0.34
N GLY A 68 10.87 9.43 0.54
CA GLY A 68 11.20 9.42 1.97
C GLY A 68 10.28 8.50 2.78
N GLY A 69 9.06 8.26 2.31
CA GLY A 69 8.05 7.44 2.97
C GLY A 69 7.27 6.54 2.03
N VAL A 70 6.66 5.50 2.59
CA VAL A 70 5.74 4.60 1.88
C VAL A 70 4.52 4.30 2.75
N PHE A 71 3.32 4.45 2.18
CA PHE A 71 2.09 3.87 2.71
C PHE A 71 1.68 2.69 1.83
N HIS A 72 1.68 1.49 2.39
CA HIS A 72 1.27 0.29 1.69
C HIS A 72 -0.14 -0.09 2.08
N ALA A 73 -1.12 0.26 1.23
CA ALA A 73 -2.53 -0.06 1.40
C ALA A 73 -3.07 -1.01 0.32
N ALA A 74 -2.26 -1.37 -0.67
CA ALA A 74 -2.66 -2.31 -1.71
C ALA A 74 -2.86 -3.71 -1.13
N ALA A 75 -4.04 -4.28 -1.35
CA ALA A 75 -4.37 -5.64 -0.96
C ALA A 75 -5.45 -6.21 -1.87
N ASP A 76 -5.48 -7.52 -1.99
CA ASP A 76 -6.58 -8.27 -2.57
C ASP A 76 -7.41 -8.86 -1.42
N TYR A 77 -8.57 -8.24 -1.15
CA TYR A 77 -9.46 -8.61 -0.05
C TYR A 77 -10.71 -9.37 -0.53
N ARG A 78 -10.69 -9.88 -1.76
CA ARG A 78 -11.78 -10.72 -2.27
C ARG A 78 -11.97 -11.94 -1.38
N MET A 79 -13.22 -12.23 -0.98
CA MET A 79 -13.55 -13.41 -0.19
C MET A 79 -13.50 -14.69 -1.02
N TRP A 80 -13.53 -14.57 -2.34
CA TRP A 80 -13.47 -15.68 -3.28
C TRP A 80 -12.72 -15.28 -4.55
N ALA A 81 -11.89 -16.18 -5.06
CA ALA A 81 -11.25 -16.05 -6.35
C ALA A 81 -11.25 -17.40 -7.07
N ARG A 82 -11.35 -17.39 -8.38
CA ARG A 82 -11.25 -18.60 -9.21
C ARG A 82 -9.92 -19.35 -8.97
N HIS A 83 -8.88 -18.57 -8.74
CA HIS A 83 -7.54 -19.06 -8.39
C HIS A 83 -7.10 -18.41 -7.08
N PRO A 84 -7.33 -19.05 -5.93
CA PRO A 84 -6.99 -18.48 -4.61
C PRO A 84 -5.50 -18.09 -4.46
N SER A 85 -4.62 -18.74 -5.22
CA SER A 85 -3.20 -18.40 -5.28
C SER A 85 -2.93 -16.95 -5.70
N GLU A 86 -3.82 -16.32 -6.46
CA GLU A 86 -3.71 -14.92 -6.86
C GLU A 86 -3.76 -13.98 -5.66
N ILE A 87 -4.65 -14.27 -4.71
CA ILE A 87 -4.80 -13.52 -3.45
C ILE A 87 -3.51 -13.64 -2.64
N TYR A 88 -2.96 -14.85 -2.52
CA TYR A 88 -1.69 -15.09 -1.83
C TYR A 88 -0.53 -14.35 -2.49
N VAL A 89 -0.41 -14.42 -3.81
CA VAL A 89 0.65 -13.75 -4.55
C VAL A 89 0.58 -12.23 -4.35
N THR A 90 -0.61 -11.65 -4.41
CA THR A 90 -0.79 -10.22 -4.20
C THR A 90 -0.46 -9.82 -2.75
N ASN A 91 -1.07 -10.49 -1.77
CA ASN A 91 -1.00 -10.04 -0.38
C ASN A 91 0.33 -10.44 0.30
N VAL A 92 0.88 -11.60 0.01
CA VAL A 92 2.11 -12.08 0.66
C VAL A 92 3.33 -11.68 -0.15
N ARG A 93 3.41 -12.12 -1.41
CA ARG A 93 4.59 -11.82 -2.25
C ARG A 93 4.65 -10.34 -2.63
N GLY A 94 3.49 -9.73 -2.94
CA GLY A 94 3.40 -8.32 -3.25
C GLY A 94 3.84 -7.44 -2.09
N SER A 95 3.35 -7.69 -0.89
CA SER A 95 3.76 -6.94 0.32
C SER A 95 5.23 -7.13 0.64
N ARG A 96 5.75 -8.37 0.51
CA ARG A 96 7.20 -8.62 0.64
C ARG A 96 8.02 -7.80 -0.36
N ASN A 97 7.55 -7.72 -1.61
CA ASN A 97 8.24 -6.93 -2.63
C ASN A 97 8.27 -5.45 -2.26
N VAL A 98 7.16 -4.90 -1.73
CA VAL A 98 7.08 -3.51 -1.27
C VAL A 98 8.08 -3.24 -0.15
N VAL A 99 8.12 -4.08 0.88
CA VAL A 99 9.07 -3.95 2.00
C VAL A 99 10.52 -3.97 1.52
N LEU A 100 10.86 -4.94 0.66
CA LEU A 100 12.21 -5.07 0.14
C LEU A 100 12.59 -3.90 -0.79
N ALA A 101 11.68 -3.39 -1.59
CA ALA A 101 11.92 -2.23 -2.43
C ALA A 101 12.14 -0.96 -1.59
N ALA A 102 11.32 -0.76 -0.54
CA ALA A 102 11.47 0.33 0.40
C ALA A 102 12.86 0.30 1.09
N ALA A 103 13.29 -0.89 1.54
CA ALA A 103 14.60 -1.05 2.14
C ALA A 103 15.75 -0.74 1.16
N ARG A 104 15.66 -1.21 -0.10
CA ARG A 104 16.67 -0.91 -1.13
C ARG A 104 16.73 0.56 -1.51
N ALA A 105 15.58 1.22 -1.55
CA ALA A 105 15.48 2.65 -1.86
C ALA A 105 15.92 3.57 -0.70
N GLY A 106 16.19 3.02 0.48
CA GLY A 106 16.53 3.79 1.66
C GLY A 106 15.36 4.59 2.24
N VAL A 107 14.12 4.12 2.00
CA VAL A 107 12.91 4.74 2.57
C VAL A 107 13.00 4.75 4.09
N GLN A 108 12.77 5.91 4.69
CA GLN A 108 12.98 6.10 6.12
C GLN A 108 11.82 5.60 6.98
N ARG A 109 10.60 5.70 6.45
CA ARG A 109 9.40 5.25 7.14
C ARG A 109 8.45 4.53 6.19
N MET A 110 7.93 3.42 6.66
CA MET A 110 6.89 2.67 5.98
C MET A 110 5.73 2.40 6.94
N VAL A 111 4.53 2.67 6.48
CA VAL A 111 3.29 2.27 7.15
C VAL A 111 2.64 1.18 6.32
N TYR A 112 2.40 0.04 6.94
CA TYR A 112 1.72 -1.08 6.31
C TYR A 112 0.32 -1.23 6.90
N THR A 113 -0.70 -1.09 6.07
CA THR A 113 -2.09 -1.32 6.46
C THR A 113 -2.32 -2.81 6.62
N SER A 114 -2.42 -3.26 7.86
CA SER A 114 -2.65 -4.66 8.23
C SER A 114 -4.15 -4.96 8.33
N SER A 115 -4.52 -6.01 9.01
CA SER A 115 -5.90 -6.47 9.19
C SER A 115 -6.10 -7.04 10.60
N VAL A 116 -7.30 -6.88 11.13
CA VAL A 116 -7.71 -7.56 12.38
C VAL A 116 -7.58 -9.08 12.27
N ALA A 117 -7.59 -9.63 11.07
CA ALA A 117 -7.39 -11.07 10.84
C ALA A 117 -5.99 -11.57 11.25
N THR A 118 -5.04 -10.67 11.52
CA THR A 118 -3.71 -11.03 12.04
C THR A 118 -3.68 -11.16 13.56
N LEU A 119 -4.74 -10.70 14.26
CA LEU A 119 -4.86 -10.85 15.71
C LEU A 119 -5.30 -12.26 16.08
N GLY A 120 -4.85 -12.74 17.24
CA GLY A 120 -5.31 -13.99 17.82
C GLY A 120 -6.76 -13.92 18.29
N LEU A 121 -7.25 -15.02 18.81
CA LEU A 121 -8.54 -15.09 19.50
C LEU A 121 -8.27 -15.23 21.00
N GLN A 122 -9.03 -14.49 21.80
CA GLN A 122 -9.01 -14.68 23.25
C GLN A 122 -9.79 -15.93 23.64
N GLU A 123 -9.24 -16.76 24.54
CA GLU A 123 -9.86 -18.02 24.99
C GLU A 123 -11.21 -17.78 25.71
N ASP A 124 -11.36 -16.64 26.36
CA ASP A 124 -12.58 -16.23 27.09
C ASP A 124 -13.62 -15.54 26.21
N GLY A 125 -13.34 -15.38 24.90
CA GLY A 125 -14.22 -14.70 23.95
C GLY A 125 -14.23 -13.17 24.08
N ALA A 126 -13.32 -12.60 24.85
CA ALA A 126 -13.13 -11.14 24.92
C ALA A 126 -12.61 -10.59 23.57
N PRO A 127 -12.81 -9.29 23.28
CA PRO A 127 -12.20 -8.67 22.11
C PRO A 127 -10.67 -8.80 22.16
N ALA A 128 -10.09 -9.24 21.03
CA ALA A 128 -8.65 -9.32 20.88
C ALA A 128 -8.04 -7.97 20.57
N ASP A 129 -6.82 -7.76 21.01
CA ASP A 129 -5.97 -6.61 20.72
C ASP A 129 -4.62 -7.08 20.18
N GLU A 130 -3.64 -6.16 20.06
CA GLU A 130 -2.33 -6.46 19.50
C GLU A 130 -1.45 -7.33 20.43
N GLU A 131 -1.91 -7.64 21.64
CA GLU A 131 -1.23 -8.54 22.58
C GLU A 131 -1.80 -9.98 22.52
N ALA A 132 -2.87 -10.20 21.74
CA ALA A 132 -3.54 -11.51 21.61
C ALA A 132 -2.77 -12.51 20.76
#